data_469f0248774818a16587f9060430da76
#
_entry.id   469f0248774818a16587f9060430da76
#
_cell.length_a   1.000
_cell.length_b   1.000
_cell.length_c   1.000
_cell.angle_alpha   90.00
_cell.angle_beta   90.00
_cell.angle_gamma   90.00
#
_symmetry.space_group_name_H-M   'P 1'
#
loop_
_entity.id
_entity.type
_entity.pdbx_description
1 polymer ?
#
loop_
_entity_poly.entity_id
_entity_poly.type
_entity_poly.pdbx_seq_one_letter_code
_entity_poly.pdbx_strand_id
1 'polypeptide(L)'
;VQFSEKSDVTLVVTSCGRFDLLKLTLDSFDQFNTAPIREVFITEDSGDEAVHDAIPEHWKPYCTVFVNKPKLGQLASIDLAYGHVKTPYIFHCEDDWRFYRPAFVEDSQVILEARPKLLQVWLRNFVYDLNVNSPYIHLGEREIIAGVPCYPLLSDKPEWQSFSLNPGLRRLSDYHLCAPFAAHSGEKSLSKRYAELELTAVALEGDAVLHTGFGNHVTVPEERLRKVRRKQRERVRLTLAVIVGLVVGVGLALLFL
;
A
#
# COMPACT_ATOMS: atom_id res chain seq x y z
N VAL A 1 20.31 1.57 7.82
CA VAL A 1 19.53 2.73 8.37
C VAL A 1 20.39 3.49 9.37
N GLN A 2 20.38 4.81 9.28
CA GLN A 2 20.93 5.71 10.28
C GLN A 2 19.79 6.25 11.16
N PHE A 3 19.87 6.07 12.49
CA PHE A 3 18.92 6.64 13.43
C PHE A 3 19.37 8.01 13.90
N SER A 4 18.44 8.96 14.01
CA SER A 4 18.70 10.33 14.46
C SER A 4 17.47 10.95 15.12
N GLU A 5 17.64 11.49 16.33
CA GLU A 5 16.60 12.26 17.01
C GLU A 5 16.18 13.53 16.26
N LYS A 6 17.00 14.00 15.33
CA LYS A 6 16.69 15.17 14.48
C LYS A 6 15.93 14.80 13.20
N SER A 7 15.71 13.51 12.94
CA SER A 7 14.97 13.10 11.76
C SER A 7 13.50 13.48 11.85
N ASP A 8 12.96 13.90 10.73
CA ASP A 8 11.54 14.22 10.52
C ASP A 8 10.71 13.01 10.07
N VAL A 9 11.31 11.82 10.01
CA VAL A 9 10.68 10.60 9.47
C VAL A 9 10.63 9.49 10.54
N THR A 10 9.44 8.97 10.81
CA THR A 10 9.21 7.71 11.51
C THR A 10 8.89 6.62 10.51
N LEU A 11 9.53 5.46 10.62
CA LEU A 11 9.19 4.27 9.85
C LEU A 11 8.05 3.52 10.56
N VAL A 12 6.97 3.21 9.83
CA VAL A 12 5.88 2.36 10.32
C VAL A 12 5.73 1.15 9.41
N VAL A 13 5.81 -0.04 10.00
CA VAL A 13 5.69 -1.32 9.29
C VAL A 13 4.50 -2.10 9.84
N THR A 14 3.64 -2.59 8.94
CA THR A 14 2.55 -3.50 9.31
C THR A 14 2.89 -4.93 8.97
N SER A 15 2.68 -5.85 9.92
CA SER A 15 2.97 -7.29 9.79
C SER A 15 1.82 -8.12 10.31
N CYS A 16 1.70 -9.35 9.81
CA CYS A 16 0.74 -10.33 10.30
C CYS A 16 1.24 -11.77 10.07
N GLY A 17 2.19 -12.22 10.92
CA GLY A 17 2.66 -13.61 10.99
C GLY A 17 3.50 -14.09 9.79
N ARG A 18 4.05 -13.17 8.97
CA ARG A 18 4.89 -13.48 7.80
C ARG A 18 6.33 -13.03 8.05
N PHE A 19 6.98 -13.56 9.08
CA PHE A 19 8.25 -13.03 9.60
C PHE A 19 9.44 -13.23 8.66
N ASP A 20 9.43 -14.20 7.78
CA ASP A 20 10.39 -14.37 6.70
C ASP A 20 10.33 -13.22 5.68
N LEU A 21 9.12 -12.81 5.30
CA LEU A 21 8.90 -11.66 4.43
C LEU A 21 9.22 -10.34 5.16
N LEU A 22 8.77 -10.20 6.41
CA LEU A 22 9.10 -9.05 7.25
C LEU A 22 10.61 -8.86 7.35
N LYS A 23 11.35 -9.95 7.65
CA LYS A 23 12.82 -9.89 7.71
C LYS A 23 13.44 -9.41 6.40
N LEU A 24 12.97 -9.94 5.26
CA LEU A 24 13.43 -9.50 3.95
C LEU A 24 13.15 -8.01 3.72
N THR A 25 11.96 -7.54 4.12
CA THR A 25 11.55 -6.14 4.02
C THR A 25 12.47 -5.25 4.85
N LEU A 26 12.68 -5.59 6.14
CA LEU A 26 13.52 -4.80 7.05
C LEU A 26 14.99 -4.81 6.62
N ASP A 27 15.56 -5.96 6.27
CA ASP A 27 16.95 -6.08 5.82
C ASP A 27 17.17 -5.26 4.52
N SER A 28 16.24 -5.31 3.57
CA SER A 28 16.38 -4.54 2.33
C SER A 28 16.17 -3.03 2.56
N PHE A 29 15.24 -2.65 3.44
CA PHE A 29 15.10 -1.24 3.84
C PHE A 29 16.37 -0.74 4.53
N ASP A 30 16.95 -1.53 5.44
CA ASP A 30 18.21 -1.21 6.12
C ASP A 30 19.37 -0.99 5.14
N GLN A 31 19.45 -1.83 4.11
CA GLN A 31 20.49 -1.77 3.10
C GLN A 31 20.38 -0.55 2.18
N PHE A 32 19.17 -0.17 1.77
CA PHE A 32 18.94 0.80 0.69
C PHE A 32 18.47 2.17 1.18
N ASN A 33 17.92 2.29 2.39
CA ASN A 33 17.51 3.59 2.91
C ASN A 33 18.72 4.43 3.30
N THR A 34 18.80 5.63 2.74
CA THR A 34 19.86 6.62 2.99
C THR A 34 19.40 7.77 3.89
N ALA A 35 18.08 7.98 4.00
CA ALA A 35 17.53 9.00 4.88
C ALA A 35 17.68 8.62 6.37
N PRO A 36 17.95 9.58 7.26
CA PRO A 36 17.88 9.32 8.69
C PRO A 36 16.43 9.01 9.12
N ILE A 37 16.28 8.02 10.01
CA ILE A 37 14.99 7.65 10.60
C ILE A 37 15.04 7.99 12.10
N ARG A 38 13.94 8.53 12.65
CA ARG A 38 13.86 8.86 14.06
C ARG A 38 13.65 7.62 14.92
N GLU A 39 12.65 6.84 14.57
CA GLU A 39 12.19 5.64 15.28
C GLU A 39 11.41 4.73 14.35
N VAL A 40 11.20 3.50 14.76
CA VAL A 40 10.45 2.47 14.02
C VAL A 40 9.29 1.98 14.87
N PHE A 41 8.10 1.96 14.28
CA PHE A 41 6.93 1.28 14.85
C PHE A 41 6.56 0.09 13.98
N ILE A 42 6.46 -1.09 14.58
CA ILE A 42 5.99 -2.30 13.92
C ILE A 42 4.69 -2.75 14.59
N THR A 43 3.63 -2.93 13.82
CA THR A 43 2.42 -3.59 14.31
C THR A 43 2.40 -5.03 13.84
N GLU A 44 2.22 -5.98 14.77
CA GLU A 44 2.10 -7.40 14.48
C GLU A 44 0.70 -7.90 14.84
N ASP A 45 -0.09 -8.22 13.81
CA ASP A 45 -1.52 -8.45 13.94
C ASP A 45 -1.92 -9.94 14.01
N SER A 46 -0.93 -10.85 14.04
CA SER A 46 -1.17 -12.27 14.35
C SER A 46 -1.14 -12.58 15.85
N GLY A 47 -0.56 -11.67 16.65
CA GLY A 47 -0.37 -11.86 18.07
C GLY A 47 0.86 -12.70 18.44
N ASP A 48 1.76 -12.94 17.48
CA ASP A 48 2.95 -13.77 17.67
C ASP A 48 4.18 -12.92 18.01
N GLU A 49 4.80 -13.18 19.16
CA GLU A 49 5.99 -12.49 19.66
C GLU A 49 7.26 -12.81 18.85
N ALA A 50 7.25 -13.85 18.00
CA ALA A 50 8.38 -14.17 17.11
C ALA A 50 8.70 -13.05 16.12
N VAL A 51 7.84 -12.04 15.98
CA VAL A 51 8.11 -10.80 15.24
C VAL A 51 9.44 -10.16 15.65
N HIS A 52 9.83 -10.25 16.92
CA HIS A 52 11.08 -9.68 17.45
C HIS A 52 12.35 -10.30 16.83
N ASP A 53 12.27 -11.55 16.34
CA ASP A 53 13.40 -12.26 15.71
C ASP A 53 13.66 -11.76 14.27
N ALA A 54 12.66 -11.12 13.64
CA ALA A 54 12.79 -10.54 12.31
C ALA A 54 13.47 -9.16 12.31
N ILE A 55 13.58 -8.51 13.47
CA ILE A 55 14.08 -7.13 13.60
C ILE A 55 15.62 -7.13 13.61
N PRO A 56 16.29 -6.33 12.73
CA PRO A 56 17.74 -6.16 12.79
C PRO A 56 18.20 -5.73 14.20
N GLU A 57 19.26 -6.34 14.72
CA GLU A 57 19.70 -6.13 16.12
C GLU A 57 19.95 -4.66 16.45
N HIS A 58 20.58 -3.92 15.54
CA HIS A 58 20.89 -2.51 15.74
C HIS A 58 19.66 -1.58 15.66
N TRP A 59 18.47 -2.08 15.21
CA TRP A 59 17.24 -1.33 15.22
C TRP A 59 16.51 -1.41 16.57
N LYS A 60 16.74 -2.48 17.34
CA LYS A 60 15.98 -2.77 18.57
C LYS A 60 15.90 -1.60 19.55
N PRO A 61 16.96 -0.80 19.78
CA PRO A 61 16.89 0.37 20.67
C PRO A 61 15.94 1.48 20.18
N TYR A 62 15.61 1.49 18.89
CA TYR A 62 14.79 2.52 18.22
C TYR A 62 13.45 1.98 17.75
N CYS A 63 13.15 0.71 18.04
CA CYS A 63 11.98 0.01 17.54
C CYS A 63 10.99 -0.30 18.65
N THR A 64 9.74 0.12 18.46
CA THR A 64 8.61 -0.30 19.30
C THR A 64 7.72 -1.25 18.52
N VAL A 65 7.41 -2.40 19.09
CA VAL A 65 6.54 -3.41 18.49
C VAL A 65 5.21 -3.44 19.25
N PHE A 66 4.12 -3.34 18.51
CA PHE A 66 2.76 -3.51 18.99
C PHE A 66 2.24 -4.89 18.57
N VAL A 67 2.29 -5.87 19.47
CA VAL A 67 1.76 -7.21 19.23
C VAL A 67 0.27 -7.23 19.59
N ASN A 68 -0.59 -7.26 18.59
CA ASN A 68 -2.03 -7.13 18.78
C ASN A 68 -2.67 -8.43 19.26
N LYS A 69 -3.24 -8.40 20.47
CA LYS A 69 -4.00 -9.49 21.09
C LYS A 69 -5.28 -8.92 21.72
N PRO A 70 -6.46 -9.09 21.12
CA PRO A 70 -6.77 -9.81 19.86
C PRO A 70 -6.33 -9.05 18.59
N LYS A 71 -6.42 -9.75 17.45
CA LYS A 71 -6.19 -9.17 16.10
C LYS A 71 -7.10 -7.96 15.86
N LEU A 72 -6.50 -6.85 15.39
CA LEU A 72 -7.20 -5.58 15.12
C LEU A 72 -7.64 -5.44 13.66
N GLY A 73 -6.90 -6.01 12.71
CA GLY A 73 -7.01 -5.77 11.30
C GLY A 73 -6.12 -4.61 10.83
N GLN A 74 -5.81 -4.60 9.53
CA GLN A 74 -4.78 -3.73 8.94
C GLN A 74 -4.98 -2.24 9.26
N LEU A 75 -6.18 -1.69 9.01
CA LEU A 75 -6.41 -0.25 9.20
C LEU A 75 -6.35 0.18 10.67
N ALA A 76 -6.87 -0.63 11.60
CA ALA A 76 -6.79 -0.33 13.02
C ALA A 76 -5.36 -0.50 13.56
N SER A 77 -4.58 -1.43 13.03
CA SER A 77 -3.14 -1.56 13.32
C SER A 77 -2.35 -0.33 12.85
N ILE A 78 -2.69 0.21 11.68
CA ILE A 78 -2.12 1.46 11.18
C ILE A 78 -2.47 2.63 12.12
N ASP A 79 -3.74 2.78 12.48
CA ASP A 79 -4.17 3.85 13.39
C ASP A 79 -3.46 3.77 14.75
N LEU A 80 -3.26 2.56 15.27
CA LEU A 80 -2.51 2.33 16.49
C LEU A 80 -1.08 2.88 16.38
N ALA A 81 -0.34 2.49 15.35
CA ALA A 81 1.04 2.96 15.15
C ALA A 81 1.09 4.47 14.87
N TYR A 82 0.24 4.97 13.98
CA TYR A 82 0.22 6.39 13.59
C TYR A 82 -0.14 7.31 14.76
N GLY A 83 -0.96 6.85 15.70
CA GLY A 83 -1.27 7.58 16.94
C GLY A 83 -0.06 7.85 17.84
N HIS A 84 1.02 7.09 17.68
CA HIS A 84 2.26 7.27 18.43
C HIS A 84 3.30 8.15 17.68
N VAL A 85 3.15 8.34 16.38
CA VAL A 85 4.08 9.14 15.56
C VAL A 85 4.06 10.60 15.99
N LYS A 86 5.27 11.19 16.15
CA LYS A 86 5.47 12.61 16.49
C LYS A 86 6.21 13.38 15.40
N THR A 87 6.77 12.69 14.43
CA THR A 87 7.45 13.31 13.29
C THR A 87 6.45 13.83 12.26
N PRO A 88 6.80 14.86 11.48
CA PRO A 88 5.93 15.36 10.42
C PRO A 88 5.69 14.37 9.29
N TYR A 89 6.60 13.40 9.09
CA TYR A 89 6.52 12.39 8.05
C TYR A 89 6.49 10.98 8.60
N ILE A 90 5.74 10.13 7.92
CA ILE A 90 5.67 8.69 8.12
C ILE A 90 6.13 8.02 6.85
N PHE A 91 7.17 7.18 6.92
CA PHE A 91 7.40 6.21 5.87
C PHE A 91 6.66 4.93 6.24
N HIS A 92 5.61 4.62 5.49
CA HIS A 92 4.80 3.43 5.70
C HIS A 92 5.23 2.31 4.77
N CYS A 93 5.30 1.08 5.27
CA CYS A 93 5.36 -0.12 4.43
C CYS A 93 4.66 -1.31 5.10
N GLU A 94 4.40 -2.34 4.30
CA GLU A 94 3.92 -3.65 4.75
C GLU A 94 5.10 -4.64 4.83
N ASP A 95 4.86 -5.84 5.34
CA ASP A 95 5.89 -6.85 5.58
C ASP A 95 6.36 -7.63 4.34
N ASP A 96 5.87 -7.33 3.14
CA ASP A 96 6.11 -8.09 1.92
C ASP A 96 6.68 -7.29 0.75
N TRP A 97 7.62 -6.39 1.07
CA TRP A 97 8.30 -5.54 0.10
C TRP A 97 9.82 -5.72 0.14
N ARG A 98 10.46 -5.66 -1.02
CA ARG A 98 11.91 -5.63 -1.15
C ARG A 98 12.34 -4.29 -1.74
N PHE A 99 13.17 -3.56 -1.01
CA PHE A 99 13.82 -2.33 -1.48
C PHE A 99 15.08 -2.67 -2.28
N TYR A 100 15.42 -1.88 -3.30
CA TYR A 100 16.60 -2.12 -4.14
C TYR A 100 17.23 -0.86 -4.74
N ARG A 101 16.75 0.34 -4.37
CA ARG A 101 17.30 1.63 -4.81
C ARG A 101 17.43 2.57 -3.61
N PRO A 102 18.53 3.37 -3.50
CA PRO A 102 18.65 4.40 -2.46
C PRO A 102 17.82 5.66 -2.78
N ALA A 103 17.82 6.61 -1.87
CA ALA A 103 17.25 7.97 -1.96
C ALA A 103 15.72 8.04 -2.18
N PHE A 104 14.98 6.96 -1.99
CA PHE A 104 13.53 6.95 -2.21
C PHE A 104 12.76 7.75 -1.15
N VAL A 105 13.28 7.89 0.07
CA VAL A 105 12.68 8.72 1.12
C VAL A 105 12.94 10.19 0.83
N GLU A 106 14.19 10.55 0.54
CA GLU A 106 14.62 11.92 0.24
C GLU A 106 13.92 12.46 -1.01
N ASP A 107 13.90 11.68 -2.09
CA ASP A 107 13.19 12.01 -3.33
C ASP A 107 11.70 12.28 -3.07
N SER A 108 11.09 11.40 -2.26
CA SER A 108 9.67 11.56 -1.88
C SER A 108 9.44 12.80 -1.04
N GLN A 109 10.33 13.10 -0.09
CA GLN A 109 10.19 14.24 0.81
C GLN A 109 10.25 15.55 0.05
N VAL A 110 11.25 15.76 -0.81
CA VAL A 110 11.39 17.01 -1.59
C VAL A 110 10.21 17.22 -2.55
N ILE A 111 9.67 16.15 -3.13
CA ILE A 111 8.46 16.20 -3.97
C ILE A 111 7.26 16.67 -3.14
N LEU A 112 7.02 16.04 -1.99
CA LEU A 112 5.88 16.36 -1.13
C LEU A 112 6.00 17.80 -0.58
N GLU A 113 7.18 18.26 -0.21
CA GLU A 113 7.43 19.64 0.23
C GLU A 113 7.13 20.67 -0.86
N ALA A 114 7.53 20.37 -2.10
CA ALA A 114 7.33 21.25 -3.24
C ALA A 114 5.86 21.31 -3.73
N ARG A 115 5.06 20.29 -3.44
CA ARG A 115 3.68 20.14 -3.93
C ARG A 115 2.72 19.73 -2.81
N PRO A 116 2.10 20.66 -2.08
CA PRO A 116 1.19 20.37 -0.96
C PRO A 116 -0.04 19.53 -1.33
N LYS A 117 -0.46 19.55 -2.60
CA LYS A 117 -1.59 18.73 -3.10
C LYS A 117 -1.18 17.31 -3.48
N LEU A 118 0.10 16.97 -3.47
CA LEU A 118 0.54 15.57 -3.60
C LEU A 118 0.46 14.88 -2.24
N LEU A 119 -0.33 13.81 -2.18
CA LEU A 119 -0.53 12.99 -0.99
C LEU A 119 0.60 11.98 -0.80
N GLN A 120 1.07 11.40 -1.89
CA GLN A 120 1.97 10.27 -1.87
C GLN A 120 2.83 10.19 -3.14
N VAL A 121 4.03 9.67 -2.97
CA VAL A 121 4.94 9.30 -4.06
C VAL A 121 4.99 7.77 -4.13
N TRP A 122 4.63 7.20 -5.28
CA TRP A 122 4.62 5.76 -5.48
C TRP A 122 6.00 5.28 -5.95
N LEU A 123 6.46 4.19 -5.33
CA LEU A 123 7.81 3.65 -5.51
C LEU A 123 7.84 2.38 -6.37
N ARG A 124 6.68 1.88 -6.79
CA ARG A 124 6.52 0.63 -7.53
C ARG A 124 6.86 0.80 -9.00
N ASN A 125 7.35 -0.28 -9.62
CA ASN A 125 7.53 -0.32 -11.07
C ASN A 125 6.18 -0.20 -11.79
N PHE A 126 6.10 0.74 -12.72
CA PHE A 126 4.85 0.94 -13.45
C PHE A 126 4.60 -0.18 -14.48
N VAL A 127 5.60 -0.54 -15.28
CA VAL A 127 5.44 -1.45 -16.42
C VAL A 127 5.18 -2.89 -15.98
N TYR A 128 6.01 -3.40 -15.07
CA TYR A 128 5.98 -4.82 -14.68
C TYR A 128 5.06 -5.11 -13.50
N ASP A 129 4.60 -4.11 -12.78
CA ASP A 129 3.80 -4.27 -11.59
C ASP A 129 2.47 -3.51 -11.66
N LEU A 130 2.49 -2.18 -11.68
CA LEU A 130 1.25 -1.39 -11.63
C LEU A 130 0.36 -1.61 -12.84
N ASN A 131 0.90 -1.56 -14.04
CA ASN A 131 0.13 -1.76 -15.27
C ASN A 131 -0.50 -3.15 -15.35
N VAL A 132 0.16 -4.18 -14.78
CA VAL A 132 -0.36 -5.56 -14.75
C VAL A 132 -1.43 -5.73 -13.69
N ASN A 133 -1.22 -5.19 -12.48
CA ASN A 133 -2.12 -5.40 -11.34
C ASN A 133 -3.23 -4.34 -11.23
N SER A 134 -3.04 -3.18 -11.84
CA SER A 134 -3.95 -2.04 -11.81
C SER A 134 -4.01 -1.34 -13.17
N PRO A 135 -4.50 -2.01 -14.22
CA PRO A 135 -4.46 -1.52 -15.61
C PRO A 135 -5.28 -0.24 -15.85
N TYR A 136 -6.06 0.18 -14.87
CA TYR A 136 -6.81 1.44 -14.88
C TYR A 136 -5.98 2.63 -14.40
N ILE A 137 -4.74 2.43 -13.96
CA ILE A 137 -3.80 3.49 -13.58
C ILE A 137 -2.86 3.75 -14.75
N HIS A 138 -2.67 5.02 -15.08
CA HIS A 138 -1.82 5.48 -16.18
C HIS A 138 -0.82 6.52 -15.68
N LEU A 139 0.31 6.65 -16.35
CA LEU A 139 1.25 7.73 -16.14
C LEU A 139 0.85 8.93 -16.98
N GLY A 140 0.85 10.11 -16.38
CA GLY A 140 0.78 11.39 -17.09
C GLY A 140 2.10 11.76 -17.77
N GLU A 141 2.21 12.99 -18.22
CA GLU A 141 3.46 13.50 -18.79
C GLU A 141 4.55 13.59 -17.71
N ARG A 142 5.78 13.29 -18.12
CA ARG A 142 6.95 13.36 -17.24
C ARG A 142 7.14 14.78 -16.68
N GLU A 143 7.29 14.90 -15.38
CA GLU A 143 7.56 16.15 -14.67
C GLU A 143 8.90 16.07 -13.92
N ILE A 144 9.48 17.24 -13.61
CA ILE A 144 10.59 17.37 -12.67
C ILE A 144 10.10 18.25 -11.52
N ILE A 145 9.97 17.66 -10.33
CA ILE A 145 9.55 18.38 -9.12
C ILE A 145 10.74 18.47 -8.16
N ALA A 146 11.16 19.68 -7.83
CA ALA A 146 12.32 19.94 -6.97
C ALA A 146 13.60 19.18 -7.40
N GLY A 147 13.81 19.01 -8.71
CA GLY A 147 14.95 18.28 -9.29
C GLY A 147 14.73 16.76 -9.42
N VAL A 148 13.63 16.21 -8.92
CA VAL A 148 13.33 14.79 -8.99
C VAL A 148 12.37 14.47 -10.14
N PRO A 149 12.72 13.58 -11.08
CA PRO A 149 11.86 13.19 -12.16
C PRO A 149 10.75 12.22 -11.67
N CYS A 150 9.52 12.50 -12.07
CA CYS A 150 8.35 11.73 -11.69
C CYS A 150 7.23 11.84 -12.73
N TYR A 151 6.18 11.07 -12.56
CA TYR A 151 5.00 11.04 -13.43
C TYR A 151 3.73 11.19 -12.60
N PRO A 152 2.80 12.12 -12.93
CA PRO A 152 1.47 12.13 -12.36
C PRO A 152 0.79 10.79 -12.54
N LEU A 153 0.13 10.31 -11.48
CA LEU A 153 -0.72 9.13 -11.57
C LEU A 153 -2.13 9.55 -11.96
N LEU A 154 -2.61 9.00 -13.07
CA LEU A 154 -3.94 9.19 -13.60
C LEU A 154 -4.71 7.88 -13.49
N SER A 155 -6.05 7.94 -13.44
CA SER A 155 -6.87 6.75 -13.34
C SER A 155 -8.17 6.90 -14.13
N ASP A 156 -8.57 5.82 -14.81
CA ASP A 156 -9.90 5.70 -15.43
C ASP A 156 -11.01 5.54 -14.38
N LYS A 157 -10.62 5.26 -13.12
CA LYS A 157 -11.53 5.15 -11.98
C LYS A 157 -11.37 6.36 -11.06
N PRO A 158 -12.37 7.25 -10.97
CA PRO A 158 -12.27 8.47 -10.16
C PRO A 158 -11.95 8.23 -8.68
N GLU A 159 -12.33 7.07 -8.16
CA GLU A 159 -12.09 6.68 -6.77
C GLU A 159 -10.69 6.10 -6.50
N TRP A 160 -9.80 6.04 -7.52
CA TRP A 160 -8.47 5.46 -7.40
C TRP A 160 -7.40 6.38 -8.00
N GLN A 161 -7.14 7.53 -7.36
CA GLN A 161 -6.24 8.53 -7.96
C GLN A 161 -5.00 8.86 -7.13
N SER A 162 -4.97 8.55 -5.84
CA SER A 162 -3.94 9.15 -4.99
C SER A 162 -3.41 8.24 -3.89
N PHE A 163 -4.26 7.46 -3.22
CA PHE A 163 -3.89 6.76 -2.00
C PHE A 163 -3.66 5.27 -2.22
N SER A 164 -2.57 4.75 -1.65
CA SER A 164 -2.29 3.33 -1.50
C SER A 164 -1.60 3.07 -0.16
N LEU A 165 -1.82 1.88 0.41
CA LEU A 165 -1.09 1.38 1.58
C LEU A 165 0.29 0.83 1.23
N ASN A 166 0.65 0.77 -0.05
CA ASN A 166 1.98 0.40 -0.50
C ASN A 166 3.08 1.32 0.11
N PRO A 167 4.34 0.88 0.09
CA PRO A 167 5.45 1.67 0.61
C PRO A 167 5.49 3.09 0.07
N GLY A 168 5.70 4.05 0.96
CA GLY A 168 5.84 5.44 0.58
C GLY A 168 5.83 6.39 1.76
N LEU A 169 6.39 7.58 1.51
CA LEU A 169 6.40 8.67 2.45
C LEU A 169 5.04 9.39 2.46
N ARG A 170 4.57 9.78 3.63
CA ARG A 170 3.31 10.49 3.86
C ARG A 170 3.50 11.56 4.92
N ARG A 171 2.76 12.67 4.83
CA ARG A 171 2.67 13.62 5.94
C ARG A 171 1.73 13.07 7.01
N LEU A 172 2.09 13.22 8.26
CA LEU A 172 1.21 12.94 9.40
C LEU A 172 -0.06 13.81 9.34
N SER A 173 0.05 15.06 8.86
CA SER A 173 -1.10 15.95 8.68
C SER A 173 -2.13 15.40 7.68
N ASP A 174 -1.67 14.74 6.62
CA ASP A 174 -2.58 14.16 5.62
C ASP A 174 -3.34 12.95 6.18
N TYR A 175 -2.70 12.15 7.06
CA TYR A 175 -3.41 11.10 7.81
C TYR A 175 -4.57 11.69 8.60
N HIS A 176 -4.38 12.80 9.31
CA HIS A 176 -5.42 13.43 10.12
C HIS A 176 -6.64 13.91 9.34
N LEU A 177 -6.53 14.12 8.01
CA LEU A 177 -7.69 14.46 7.16
C LEU A 177 -8.71 13.33 7.04
N CYS A 178 -8.28 12.08 7.24
CA CYS A 178 -9.12 10.89 7.06
C CYS A 178 -9.10 9.94 8.27
N ALA A 179 -8.43 10.31 9.37
CA ALA A 179 -8.35 9.49 10.57
C ALA A 179 -9.71 9.38 11.31
N PRO A 180 -9.99 8.25 11.98
CA PRO A 180 -9.17 7.04 11.93
C PRO A 180 -9.42 6.24 10.63
N PHE A 181 -8.38 5.60 10.10
CA PHE A 181 -8.50 4.75 8.90
C PHE A 181 -9.43 3.57 9.12
N ALA A 182 -9.52 3.05 10.34
CA ALA A 182 -10.44 1.97 10.72
C ALA A 182 -11.93 2.33 10.54
N ALA A 183 -12.29 3.63 10.45
CA ALA A 183 -13.66 4.05 10.14
C ALA A 183 -14.02 3.85 8.66
N HIS A 184 -13.04 3.55 7.80
CA HIS A 184 -13.22 3.33 6.38
C HIS A 184 -13.32 1.83 6.05
N SER A 185 -14.02 1.49 4.95
CA SER A 185 -14.22 0.10 4.54
C SER A 185 -13.00 -0.56 3.86
N GLY A 186 -11.87 0.15 3.80
CA GLY A 186 -10.63 -0.31 3.17
C GLY A 186 -9.93 0.79 2.36
N GLU A 187 -8.81 0.44 1.74
CA GLU A 187 -7.94 1.32 0.95
C GLU A 187 -8.71 2.07 -0.15
N LYS A 188 -9.62 1.39 -0.85
CA LYS A 188 -10.45 2.03 -1.90
C LYS A 188 -11.31 3.18 -1.35
N SER A 189 -11.87 3.02 -0.15
CA SER A 189 -12.68 4.05 0.51
C SER A 189 -11.82 5.25 0.92
N LEU A 190 -10.61 5.00 1.41
CA LEU A 190 -9.62 6.03 1.73
C LEU A 190 -9.17 6.77 0.47
N SER A 191 -8.84 6.04 -0.60
CA SER A 191 -8.43 6.64 -1.88
C SER A 191 -9.52 7.57 -2.43
N LYS A 192 -10.79 7.13 -2.38
CA LYS A 192 -11.92 7.98 -2.77
C LYS A 192 -12.01 9.24 -1.91
N ARG A 193 -11.85 9.11 -0.58
CA ARG A 193 -11.92 10.27 0.32
C ARG A 193 -10.81 11.28 0.06
N TYR A 194 -9.58 10.84 -0.18
CA TYR A 194 -8.48 11.71 -0.55
C TYR A 194 -8.69 12.37 -1.92
N ALA A 195 -9.27 11.65 -2.89
CA ALA A 195 -9.63 12.22 -4.19
C ALA A 195 -10.69 13.34 -4.06
N GLU A 196 -11.69 13.19 -3.17
CA GLU A 196 -12.66 14.24 -2.84
C GLU A 196 -12.02 15.49 -2.23
N LEU A 197 -10.84 15.36 -1.61
CA LEU A 197 -10.02 16.46 -1.10
C LEU A 197 -9.07 17.04 -2.16
N GLU A 198 -9.18 16.58 -3.41
CA GLU A 198 -8.33 16.97 -4.54
C GLU A 198 -6.84 16.67 -4.31
N LEU A 199 -6.55 15.64 -3.54
CA LEU A 199 -5.19 15.16 -3.34
C LEU A 199 -4.86 14.13 -4.43
N THR A 200 -3.66 14.24 -5.00
CA THR A 200 -3.16 13.41 -6.09
C THR A 200 -1.88 12.68 -5.70
N ALA A 201 -1.35 11.85 -6.58
CA ALA A 201 -0.09 11.15 -6.37
C ALA A 201 0.76 11.18 -7.64
N VAL A 202 2.06 10.99 -7.45
CA VAL A 202 3.02 10.77 -8.54
C VAL A 202 3.73 9.44 -8.34
N ALA A 203 4.28 8.88 -9.42
CA ALA A 203 5.23 7.78 -9.37
C ALA A 203 6.65 8.30 -9.64
N LEU A 204 7.66 7.81 -8.92
CA LEU A 204 9.06 8.10 -9.24
C LEU A 204 9.42 7.51 -10.60
N GLU A 205 10.27 8.20 -11.37
CA GLU A 205 10.80 7.67 -12.62
C GLU A 205 11.63 6.40 -12.39
N GLY A 206 12.42 6.36 -11.31
CA GLY A 206 13.12 5.16 -10.88
C GLY A 206 12.37 4.48 -9.75
N ASP A 207 11.80 3.30 -10.03
CA ASP A 207 11.19 2.48 -9.00
C ASP A 207 12.20 2.01 -7.94
N ALA A 208 11.71 1.78 -6.73
CA ALA A 208 12.56 1.46 -5.58
C ALA A 208 12.13 0.20 -4.82
N VAL A 209 10.95 -0.35 -5.13
CA VAL A 209 10.39 -1.48 -4.38
C VAL A 209 9.80 -2.54 -5.30
N LEU A 210 9.93 -3.79 -4.90
CA LEU A 210 9.30 -4.97 -5.50
C LEU A 210 8.40 -5.63 -4.46
N HIS A 211 7.15 -5.93 -4.85
CA HIS A 211 6.23 -6.71 -4.02
C HIS A 211 6.62 -8.19 -4.03
N THR A 212 6.87 -8.77 -2.88
CA THR A 212 7.32 -10.16 -2.71
C THR A 212 6.21 -11.10 -2.21
N GLY A 213 5.07 -10.54 -1.78
CA GLY A 213 3.95 -11.26 -1.17
C GLY A 213 2.95 -11.90 -2.13
N PHE A 214 3.23 -11.96 -3.44
CA PHE A 214 2.32 -12.57 -4.41
C PHE A 214 1.99 -14.02 -4.05
N GLY A 215 0.69 -14.30 -3.85
CA GLY A 215 0.19 -15.63 -3.45
C GLY A 215 0.13 -15.91 -1.94
N ASN A 216 0.77 -15.08 -1.11
CA ASN A 216 0.83 -15.25 0.35
C ASN A 216 -0.05 -14.25 1.13
N HIS A 217 -1.20 -13.86 0.57
CA HIS A 217 -2.11 -12.94 1.25
C HIS A 217 -2.66 -13.55 2.53
N VAL A 218 -2.55 -12.83 3.65
CA VAL A 218 -3.23 -13.16 4.91
C VAL A 218 -4.72 -12.86 4.74
N THR A 219 -5.50 -13.89 4.43
CA THR A 219 -6.96 -13.76 4.33
C THR A 219 -7.63 -14.30 5.57
N VAL A 220 -8.51 -13.51 6.19
CA VAL A 220 -9.40 -14.01 7.23
C VAL A 220 -10.27 -15.13 6.62
N PRO A 221 -10.49 -16.26 7.31
CA PRO A 221 -11.29 -17.39 6.78
C PRO A 221 -12.65 -16.94 6.21
N GLU A 222 -13.30 -15.97 6.83
CA GLU A 222 -14.58 -15.40 6.37
C GLU A 222 -14.46 -14.64 5.05
N GLU A 223 -13.38 -13.89 4.83
CA GLU A 223 -13.13 -13.20 3.56
C GLU A 223 -12.81 -14.19 2.44
N ARG A 224 -12.08 -15.26 2.76
CA ARG A 224 -11.82 -16.35 1.82
C ARG A 224 -13.13 -17.00 1.37
N LEU A 225 -14.03 -17.27 2.30
CA LEU A 225 -15.38 -17.79 2.01
C LEU A 225 -16.22 -16.80 1.19
N ARG A 226 -16.16 -15.49 1.51
CA ARG A 226 -16.85 -14.44 0.71
C ARG A 226 -16.28 -14.36 -0.71
N LYS A 227 -14.96 -14.38 -0.89
CA LYS A 227 -14.30 -14.40 -2.22
C LYS A 227 -14.69 -15.65 -3.02
N VAL A 228 -14.72 -16.82 -2.40
CA VAL A 228 -15.15 -18.08 -3.05
C VAL A 228 -16.61 -18.00 -3.46
N ARG A 229 -17.51 -17.57 -2.57
CA ARG A 229 -18.94 -17.39 -2.87
C ARG A 229 -19.19 -16.37 -3.98
N ARG A 230 -18.41 -15.27 -4.01
CA ARG A 230 -18.49 -14.28 -5.09
C ARG A 230 -18.08 -14.87 -6.43
N LYS A 231 -16.91 -15.56 -6.50
CA LYS A 231 -16.46 -16.28 -7.72
C LYS A 231 -17.46 -17.33 -8.20
N GLN A 232 -18.08 -18.07 -7.29
CA GLN A 232 -19.12 -19.03 -7.64
C GLN A 232 -20.37 -18.34 -8.24
N ARG A 233 -20.84 -17.22 -7.64
CA ARG A 233 -21.97 -16.44 -8.17
C ARG A 233 -21.65 -15.84 -9.54
N GLU A 234 -20.46 -15.36 -9.77
CA GLU A 234 -20.01 -14.84 -11.06
C GLU A 234 -19.96 -15.95 -12.12
N ARG A 235 -19.44 -17.14 -11.79
CA ARG A 235 -19.48 -18.31 -12.68
C ARG A 235 -20.89 -18.73 -13.03
N VAL A 236 -21.79 -18.83 -12.04
CA VAL A 236 -23.21 -19.17 -12.27
C VAL A 236 -23.87 -18.13 -13.17
N ARG A 237 -23.63 -16.81 -12.95
CA ARG A 237 -24.16 -15.74 -13.82
C ARG A 237 -23.66 -15.85 -15.25
N LEU A 238 -22.37 -16.11 -15.46
CA LEU A 238 -21.79 -16.30 -16.78
C LEU A 238 -22.36 -17.53 -17.47
N THR A 239 -22.51 -18.66 -16.76
CA THR A 239 -23.12 -19.89 -17.31
C THR A 239 -24.57 -19.66 -17.70
N LEU A 240 -25.36 -18.98 -16.86
CA LEU A 240 -26.74 -18.61 -17.17
C LEU A 240 -26.84 -17.68 -18.38
N ALA A 241 -25.96 -16.70 -18.48
CA ALA A 241 -25.93 -15.77 -19.63
C ALA A 241 -25.62 -16.52 -20.95
N VAL A 242 -24.69 -17.48 -20.91
CA VAL A 242 -24.36 -18.34 -22.07
C VAL A 242 -25.56 -19.21 -22.45
N ILE A 243 -26.22 -19.84 -21.48
CA ILE A 243 -27.41 -20.68 -21.72
C ILE A 243 -28.55 -19.85 -22.33
N VAL A 244 -28.82 -18.67 -21.75
CA VAL A 244 -29.87 -17.77 -22.28
C VAL A 244 -29.51 -17.31 -23.70
N GLY A 245 -28.25 -16.97 -23.96
CA GLY A 245 -27.79 -16.60 -25.30
C GLY A 245 -27.95 -17.73 -26.32
N LEU A 246 -27.66 -18.97 -25.94
CA LEU A 246 -27.86 -20.15 -26.78
C LEU A 246 -29.35 -20.41 -27.05
N VAL A 247 -30.21 -20.33 -26.04
CA VAL A 247 -31.65 -20.56 -26.19
C VAL A 247 -32.27 -19.50 -27.09
N VAL A 248 -31.91 -18.22 -26.91
CA VAL A 248 -32.38 -17.13 -27.77
C VAL A 248 -31.85 -17.27 -29.20
N GLY A 249 -30.59 -17.64 -29.36
CA GLY A 249 -29.99 -17.88 -30.69
C GLY A 249 -30.64 -19.02 -31.44
N VAL A 250 -30.96 -20.14 -30.78
CA VAL A 250 -31.69 -21.29 -31.39
C VAL A 250 -33.13 -20.91 -31.68
N GLY A 251 -33.79 -20.17 -30.81
CA GLY A 251 -35.17 -19.70 -31.02
C GLY A 251 -35.29 -18.77 -32.22
N LEU A 252 -34.34 -17.87 -32.42
CA LEU A 252 -34.26 -16.99 -33.61
C LEU A 252 -33.99 -17.78 -34.88
N ALA A 253 -33.09 -18.77 -34.83
CA ALA A 253 -32.80 -19.59 -36.02
C ALA A 253 -34.00 -20.42 -36.48
N LEU A 254 -34.86 -20.88 -35.54
CA LEU A 254 -36.11 -21.64 -35.87
C LEU A 254 -37.23 -20.77 -36.41
N LEU A 255 -37.17 -19.43 -36.25
CA LEU A 255 -38.12 -18.50 -36.81
C LEU A 255 -37.84 -18.09 -38.27
N PHE A 256 -36.65 -18.42 -38.75
CA PHE A 256 -36.19 -18.10 -40.11
C PHE A 256 -36.05 -19.38 -41.01
N LEU A 257 -36.48 -20.53 -40.52
CA LEU A 257 -36.66 -21.78 -41.25
C LEU A 257 -38.15 -22.06 -41.49
#